data_440e2bed8f33bf76b467ec4617f2b0a4
#
_entry.id   440e2bed8f33bf76b467ec4617f2b0a4
#
_cell.length_a   1.000
_cell.length_b   1.000
_cell.length_c   1.000
_cell.angle_alpha   90.00
_cell.angle_beta   90.00
_cell.angle_gamma   90.00
#
_symmetry.space_group_name_H-M   'P 1'
#
loop_
_entity.id
_entity.type
_entity.pdbx_description
1 polymer ?
#
loop_
_entity_poly.entity_id
_entity_poly.type
_entity_poly.pdbx_seq_one_letter_code
_entity_poly.pdbx_strand_id
1 'polypeptide(L)' 'MNDNIMDMNVMNMKQTVERAQKSGINISEYNLRRAIRMKELPCKVIGRTYLIHWDSFLRWISCEQ' A
#
# COMPACT_ATOMS: atom_id res chain seq x y z
N MET A 1 13.60 20.49 3.47
CA MET A 1 13.49 19.79 3.45
C MET A 1 12.84 19.18 2.85
N ASN A 2 12.55 18.95 2.67
CA ASN A 2 11.99 18.43 2.33
C ASN A 2 11.86 17.37 1.88
N ASP A 3 12.15 16.91 1.75
CA ASP A 3 12.29 15.71 1.55
C ASP A 3 11.26 14.91 2.02
N ASN A 4 10.75 15.15 2.94
CA ASN A 4 9.70 14.45 3.47
C ASN A 4 8.55 14.42 2.57
N ILE A 5 8.58 15.09 1.58
CA ILE A 5 7.52 15.11 0.72
C ILE A 5 7.16 13.81 0.18
N MET A 6 8.12 13.06 -0.21
CA MET A 6 7.82 11.88 -0.83
C MET A 6 7.30 10.83 0.03
N ASP A 7 7.54 10.91 1.28
CA ASP A 7 7.10 9.82 2.06
C ASP A 7 5.73 9.97 2.57
N MET A 8 5.05 11.00 2.22
CA MET A 8 3.76 11.19 2.74
C MET A 8 2.79 10.14 2.33
N ASN A 9 2.86 9.69 1.11
CA ASN A 9 1.90 8.72 0.63
C ASN A 9 2.51 7.40 0.24
N VAL A 10 3.75 7.19 0.61
CA VAL A 10 4.44 5.96 0.27
C VAL A 10 4.84 5.27 1.55
N MET A 11 4.44 4.03 1.71
CA MET A 11 4.71 3.33 2.94
C MET A 11 4.89 1.86 2.68
N ASN A 12 5.47 1.16 3.65
CA ASN A 12 5.69 -0.25 3.46
C ASN A 12 4.40 -1.01 3.71
N MET A 13 4.47 -2.32 3.56
CA MET A 13 3.28 -3.14 3.67
C MET A 13 2.63 -3.06 5.03
N LYS A 14 3.43 -3.14 6.07
CA LYS A 14 2.90 -3.09 7.41
C LYS A 14 2.23 -1.77 7.71
N GLN A 15 2.86 -0.69 7.29
CA GLN A 15 2.28 0.63 7.50
C GLN A 15 1.00 0.81 6.72
N THR A 16 0.94 0.23 5.53
CA THR A 16 -0.26 0.33 4.72
C THR A 16 -1.42 -0.38 5.41
N VAL A 17 -1.16 -1.55 5.96
CA VAL A 17 -2.20 -2.29 6.65
C VAL A 17 -2.66 -1.53 7.88
N GLU A 18 -1.73 -0.98 8.65
CA GLU A 18 -2.09 -0.25 9.85
C GLU A 18 -2.96 0.97 9.52
N ARG A 19 -2.56 1.69 8.48
CA ARG A 19 -3.31 2.87 8.11
C ARG A 19 -4.69 2.49 7.59
N ALA A 20 -4.76 1.40 6.83
CA ALA A 20 -6.02 0.94 6.31
C ALA A 20 -6.96 0.56 7.44
N GLN A 21 -6.45 -0.16 8.42
CA GLN A 21 -7.28 -0.58 9.53
C GLN A 21 -7.79 0.61 10.34
N LYS A 22 -6.96 1.63 10.49
CA LYS A 22 -7.39 2.82 11.19
C LYS A 22 -8.44 3.57 10.40
N SER A 23 -8.46 3.37 9.10
CA SER A 23 -9.43 4.03 8.25
C SER A 23 -10.68 3.19 8.06
N GLY A 24 -10.76 2.07 8.74
CA GLY A 24 -11.94 1.24 8.63
C GLY A 24 -11.89 0.21 7.51
N ILE A 25 -10.73 0.05 6.90
CA ILE A 25 -10.60 -0.91 5.83
C ILE A 25 -9.97 -2.17 6.40
N ASN A 26 -10.71 -3.25 6.35
CA ASN A 26 -10.25 -4.50 6.93
C ASN A 26 -9.45 -5.31 5.92
N ILE A 27 -8.15 -5.19 5.99
CA ILE A 27 -7.29 -5.90 5.06
C ILE A 27 -6.05 -6.37 5.79
N SER A 28 -5.44 -7.44 5.31
CA SER A 28 -4.27 -8.01 5.96
C SER A 28 -3.07 -7.91 5.04
N GLU A 29 -1.89 -8.18 5.58
CA GLU A 29 -0.69 -8.20 4.77
C GLU A 29 -0.76 -9.30 3.74
N TYR A 30 -1.41 -10.40 4.08
CA TYR A 30 -1.55 -11.49 3.14
C TYR A 30 -2.31 -11.02 1.89
N ASN A 31 -3.39 -10.28 2.11
CA ASN A 31 -4.18 -9.78 0.99
C ASN A 31 -3.38 -8.81 0.13
N LEU A 32 -2.59 -7.95 0.77
CA LEU A 32 -1.78 -7.01 0.03
C LEU A 32 -0.71 -7.73 -0.77
N ARG A 33 -0.04 -8.68 -0.15
CA ARG A 33 1.01 -9.40 -0.83
C ARG A 33 0.46 -10.15 -2.03
N ARG A 34 -0.71 -10.71 -1.89
CA ARG A 34 -1.33 -11.42 -2.97
C ARG A 34 -1.69 -10.48 -4.11
N ALA A 35 -2.24 -9.30 -3.79
CA ALA A 35 -2.60 -8.33 -4.82
C ALA A 35 -1.37 -7.88 -5.58
N ILE A 36 -0.26 -7.69 -4.89
CA ILE A 36 0.96 -7.28 -5.54
C ILE A 36 1.48 -8.39 -6.43
N ARG A 37 1.43 -9.61 -5.94
CA ARG A 37 1.91 -10.73 -6.72
C ARG A 37 1.07 -10.94 -7.97
N MET A 38 -0.23 -10.70 -7.87
CA MET A 38 -1.11 -10.84 -9.01
C MET A 38 -1.11 -9.62 -9.89
N LYS A 39 -0.30 -8.65 -9.54
CA LYS A 39 -0.16 -7.41 -10.32
C LYS A 39 -1.43 -6.59 -10.36
N GLU A 40 -2.25 -6.73 -9.34
CA GLU A 40 -3.46 -5.93 -9.24
C GLU A 40 -3.16 -4.60 -8.56
N LEU A 41 -2.15 -4.58 -7.72
CA LEU A 41 -1.78 -3.38 -6.99
C LEU A 41 -0.34 -3.02 -7.32
N PRO A 42 -0.10 -1.91 -7.99
CA PRO A 42 1.27 -1.54 -8.33
C PRO A 42 2.04 -1.14 -7.08
N CYS A 43 3.28 -1.52 -7.03
CA CYS A 43 4.14 -1.13 -5.93
C CYS A 43 5.56 -1.10 -6.41
N LYS A 44 6.41 -0.46 -5.64
CA LYS A 44 7.81 -0.38 -5.95
C LYS A 44 8.57 -1.28 -4.98
N VAL A 45 9.51 -2.03 -5.49
CA VAL A 45 10.29 -2.91 -4.64
C VAL A 45 11.70 -2.37 -4.53
N ILE A 46 12.13 -2.15 -3.32
CA ILE A 46 13.49 -1.69 -3.06
C ILE A 46 14.09 -2.67 -2.08
N GLY A 47 15.07 -3.43 -2.56
CA GLY A 47 15.65 -4.47 -1.74
C GLY A 47 14.56 -5.49 -1.46
N ARG A 48 14.22 -5.67 -0.21
CA ARG A 48 13.19 -6.60 0.16
C ARG A 48 11.94 -5.89 0.63
N THR A 49 11.89 -4.60 0.43
CA THR A 49 10.78 -3.80 0.90
C THR A 49 9.86 -3.44 -0.23
N TYR A 50 8.58 -3.66 0.00
CA TYR A 50 7.56 -3.23 -0.95
C TYR A 50 7.08 -1.86 -0.51
N LEU A 51 7.11 -0.90 -1.41
CA LEU A 51 6.64 0.44 -1.12
C LEU A 51 5.35 0.66 -1.87
N ILE A 52 4.31 0.96 -1.14
CA ILE A 52 2.98 1.10 -1.70
C ILE A 52 2.53 2.54 -1.61
N HIS A 53 2.06 3.07 -2.73
CA HIS A 53 1.55 4.42 -2.75
C HIS A 53 0.12 4.38 -2.25
N TRP A 54 -0.19 5.21 -1.29
CA TRP A 54 -1.51 5.17 -0.65
C TRP A 54 -2.63 5.41 -1.65
N ASP A 55 -2.42 6.32 -2.60
CA ASP A 55 -3.43 6.59 -3.60
C ASP A 55 -3.70 5.37 -4.46
N SER A 56 -2.67 4.62 -4.79
CA SER A 56 -2.83 3.41 -5.57
C SER A 56 -3.60 2.36 -4.78
N PHE A 57 -3.32 2.30 -3.49
CA PHE A 57 -4.00 1.36 -2.62
C PHE A 57 -5.50 1.69 -2.56
N LEU A 58 -5.82 2.97 -2.40
CA LEU A 58 -7.21 3.39 -2.33
C LEU A 58 -7.93 3.12 -3.64
N ARG A 59 -7.25 3.33 -4.74
CA ARG A 59 -7.82 3.09 -6.03
C ARG A 59 -8.10 1.61 -6.23
N TRP A 60 -7.18 0.77 -5.78
CA TRP A 60 -7.35 -0.65 -5.89
C TRP A 60 -8.55 -1.12 -5.08
N ILE A 61 -8.69 -0.61 -3.87
CA ILE A 61 -9.81 -0.96 -3.01
C ILE A 61 -11.11 -0.50 -3.64
N SER A 62 -11.12 0.69 -4.21
CA SER A 62 -12.34 1.24 -4.78
C SER A 62 -12.80 0.51 -6.03
N CYS A 63 -11.86 0.03 -6.79
CA CYS A 63 -12.22 -0.66 -8.00
C CYS A 63 -12.59 -2.09 -7.78
N GLU A 64 -12.41 -2.59 -6.58
CA GLU A 64 -12.68 -3.93 -6.33
C GLU A 64 -14.12 -4.17 -6.35
N GLN A 65 -14.54 -5.14 -6.95
CA GLN A 65 -15.93 -5.37 -6.95
C GLN A 65 -16.23 -6.71 -6.67
#